data_08e0fdcb629f631980f47c2b3d38fb78
#
_entry.id   08e0fdcb629f631980f47c2b3d38fb78
#
_cell.length_a   1.000
_cell.length_b   1.000
_cell.length_c   1.000
_cell.angle_alpha   90.00
_cell.angle_beta   90.00
_cell.angle_gamma   90.00
#
_symmetry.space_group_name_H-M   'P 1'
#
loop_
_entity.id
_entity.type
_entity.pdbx_description
1 polymer ?
#
loop_
_entity_poly.entity_id
_entity_poly.type
_entity_poly.pdbx_seq_one_letter_code
_entity_poly.pdbx_strand_id
1 'polypeptide(L)'
;GNTEGRALLVNSDESLSIMINEEDHIRIQAITKGLALEQTYDLVDKLDTLLDESLDFAFSEKLGYLTQCPTNLGTGMRASVMLHLPALEKSRAIGRIAGNLSKLGLTIRGTHGEGTEPKGSLYQLSNQVTLGISEKAAIENLKNITSQLISQEELARERICSNIDIQDSISPVSYTHLRAHETSLHLV
;
A
#
# COMPACT_ATOMS: atom_id res chain seq x y z
N GLY A 1 12.80 -16.32 16.75
CA GLY A 1 12.29 -15.36 17.73
C GLY A 1 11.32 -16.04 18.67
N ASN A 2 11.08 -15.45 19.84
CA ASN A 2 10.09 -15.99 20.79
C ASN A 2 8.69 -15.82 20.18
N THR A 3 7.95 -16.91 20.03
CA THR A 3 6.57 -16.95 19.49
C THR A 3 5.52 -17.10 20.58
N GLU A 4 5.92 -17.16 21.84
CA GLU A 4 5.05 -17.30 22.98
C GLU A 4 4.13 -16.07 23.12
N GLY A 5 2.82 -16.28 23.26
CA GLY A 5 1.83 -15.20 23.33
C GLY A 5 1.49 -14.52 22.01
N ARG A 6 2.00 -15.01 20.88
CA ARG A 6 1.66 -14.51 19.53
C ARG A 6 0.61 -15.40 18.87
N ALA A 7 -0.26 -14.79 18.09
CA ALA A 7 -1.24 -15.54 17.30
C ALA A 7 -1.45 -14.86 15.93
N LEU A 8 -1.85 -15.66 14.96
CA LEU A 8 -2.31 -15.23 13.65
C LEU A 8 -3.65 -15.88 13.37
N LEU A 9 -4.67 -15.05 13.15
CA LEU A 9 -5.97 -15.47 12.67
C LEU A 9 -6.08 -15.09 11.20
N VAL A 10 -6.55 -16.01 10.37
CA VAL A 10 -6.68 -15.79 8.92
C VAL A 10 -8.05 -16.34 8.51
N ASN A 11 -8.79 -15.59 7.70
CA ASN A 11 -10.04 -16.10 7.14
C ASN A 11 -9.77 -17.14 6.04
N SER A 12 -10.81 -17.83 5.60
CA SER A 12 -10.70 -19.00 4.71
C SER A 12 -10.16 -18.67 3.31
N ASP A 13 -10.35 -17.44 2.85
CA ASP A 13 -9.85 -16.97 1.54
C ASP A 13 -8.57 -16.12 1.64
N GLU A 14 -7.99 -16.04 2.85
CA GLU A 14 -6.73 -15.33 3.13
C GLU A 14 -6.77 -13.81 2.83
N SER A 15 -7.96 -13.24 2.60
CA SER A 15 -8.13 -11.83 2.31
C SER A 15 -8.05 -10.94 3.56
N LEU A 16 -8.26 -11.50 4.75
CA LEU A 16 -8.27 -10.83 6.03
C LEU A 16 -7.46 -11.61 7.06
N SER A 17 -6.60 -10.91 7.78
CA SER A 17 -5.83 -11.50 8.88
C SER A 17 -5.71 -10.57 10.07
N ILE A 18 -5.61 -11.14 11.26
CA ILE A 18 -5.32 -10.44 12.50
C ILE A 18 -4.08 -11.07 13.12
N MET A 19 -3.06 -10.25 13.35
CA MET A 19 -1.87 -10.63 14.10
C MET A 19 -1.98 -10.10 15.52
N ILE A 20 -1.64 -10.94 16.49
CA ILE A 20 -1.66 -10.61 17.91
C ILE A 20 -0.23 -10.62 18.43
N ASN A 21 0.17 -9.55 19.14
CA ASN A 21 1.49 -9.35 19.73
C ASN A 21 2.63 -9.49 18.71
N GLU A 22 2.47 -8.90 17.53
CA GLU A 22 3.55 -8.78 16.54
C GLU A 22 4.38 -7.54 16.85
N GLU A 23 4.14 -6.38 16.26
CA GLU A 23 4.74 -5.09 16.62
C GLU A 23 3.87 -4.38 17.66
N ASP A 24 2.59 -4.21 17.37
CA ASP A 24 1.56 -3.75 18.28
C ASP A 24 0.74 -4.93 18.80
N HIS A 25 -0.14 -4.71 19.78
CA HIS A 25 -0.94 -5.78 20.38
C HIS A 25 -1.88 -6.43 19.37
N ILE A 26 -2.46 -5.62 18.48
CA ILE A 26 -3.36 -6.08 17.41
C ILE A 26 -2.94 -5.40 16.12
N ARG A 27 -2.86 -6.18 15.05
CA ARG A 27 -2.62 -5.69 13.70
C ARG A 27 -3.60 -6.37 12.75
N ILE A 28 -4.51 -5.59 12.18
CA ILE A 28 -5.49 -6.07 11.21
C ILE A 28 -4.95 -5.80 9.81
N GLN A 29 -5.04 -6.78 8.94
CA GLN A 29 -4.60 -6.67 7.55
C GLN A 29 -5.69 -7.20 6.63
N ALA A 30 -6.03 -6.44 5.59
CA ALA A 30 -6.88 -6.89 4.51
C ALA A 30 -6.19 -6.68 3.15
N ILE A 31 -6.39 -7.62 2.24
CA ILE A 31 -5.84 -7.61 0.88
C ILE A 31 -6.98 -7.88 -0.10
N THR A 32 -7.14 -6.99 -1.08
CA THR A 32 -8.15 -7.14 -2.13
C THR A 32 -7.52 -6.96 -3.50
N LYS A 33 -8.18 -7.51 -4.52
CA LYS A 33 -7.74 -7.40 -5.91
C LYS A 33 -8.18 -6.06 -6.52
N GLY A 34 -7.32 -5.49 -7.35
CA GLY A 34 -7.60 -4.24 -8.06
C GLY A 34 -7.46 -3.00 -7.17
N LEU A 35 -7.89 -1.84 -7.67
CA LEU A 35 -7.88 -0.58 -6.93
C LEU A 35 -9.19 -0.45 -6.12
N ALA A 36 -9.27 -1.13 -4.99
CA ALA A 36 -10.47 -1.26 -4.15
C ALA A 36 -10.25 -0.73 -2.73
N LEU A 37 -9.53 0.41 -2.59
CA LEU A 37 -9.10 0.98 -1.31
C LEU A 37 -10.27 1.21 -0.34
N GLU A 38 -11.37 1.79 -0.81
CA GLU A 38 -12.53 2.08 0.02
C GLU A 38 -13.20 0.79 0.53
N GLN A 39 -13.37 -0.19 -0.36
CA GLN A 39 -13.97 -1.48 0.02
C GLN A 39 -13.10 -2.23 1.02
N THR A 40 -11.77 -2.16 0.84
CA THR A 40 -10.81 -2.76 1.77
C THR A 40 -10.84 -2.06 3.13
N TYR A 41 -10.94 -0.73 3.12
CA TYR A 41 -11.11 0.06 4.34
C TYR A 41 -12.40 -0.31 5.09
N ASP A 42 -13.53 -0.36 4.40
CA ASP A 42 -14.81 -0.72 5.01
C ASP A 42 -14.79 -2.12 5.66
N LEU A 43 -14.03 -3.05 5.09
CA LEU A 43 -13.86 -4.39 5.64
C LEU A 43 -13.06 -4.35 6.96
N VAL A 44 -11.97 -3.61 6.98
CA VAL A 44 -11.10 -3.49 8.16
C VAL A 44 -11.78 -2.66 9.25
N ASP A 45 -12.44 -1.56 8.90
CA ASP A 45 -13.16 -0.66 9.80
C ASP A 45 -14.30 -1.38 10.55
N LYS A 46 -15.03 -2.26 9.84
CA LYS A 46 -16.05 -3.11 10.50
C LYS A 46 -15.46 -4.06 11.53
N LEU A 47 -14.29 -4.63 11.23
CA LEU A 47 -13.62 -5.53 12.17
C LEU A 47 -13.03 -4.76 13.34
N ASP A 48 -12.42 -3.59 13.08
CA ASP A 48 -11.92 -2.69 14.12
C ASP A 48 -13.03 -2.27 15.08
N THR A 49 -14.17 -1.82 14.56
CA THR A 49 -15.36 -1.47 15.35
C THR A 49 -15.85 -2.64 16.23
N LEU A 50 -15.88 -3.85 15.66
CA LEU A 50 -16.28 -5.04 16.40
C LEU A 50 -15.32 -5.37 17.56
N LEU A 51 -14.01 -5.15 17.35
CA LEU A 51 -13.01 -5.35 18.38
C LEU A 51 -13.10 -4.26 19.46
N ASP A 52 -13.36 -3.01 19.07
CA ASP A 52 -13.51 -1.86 19.98
C ASP A 52 -14.70 -2.04 20.96
N GLU A 53 -15.75 -2.75 20.55
CA GLU A 53 -16.88 -3.12 21.45
C GLU A 53 -16.42 -3.96 22.66
N SER A 54 -15.30 -4.67 22.54
CA SER A 54 -14.85 -5.66 23.53
C SER A 54 -13.48 -5.36 24.12
N LEU A 55 -12.71 -4.47 23.51
CA LEU A 55 -11.33 -4.15 23.87
C LEU A 55 -11.19 -2.65 24.15
N ASP A 56 -10.34 -2.33 25.10
CA ASP A 56 -10.05 -0.95 25.49
C ASP A 56 -8.75 -0.52 24.77
N PHE A 57 -8.92 0.11 23.61
CA PHE A 57 -7.78 0.57 22.83
C PHE A 57 -7.07 1.77 23.46
N ALA A 58 -5.76 1.79 23.38
CA ALA A 58 -4.94 2.93 23.78
C ALA A 58 -5.13 4.08 22.76
N PHE A 59 -6.10 4.95 23.02
CA PHE A 59 -6.49 6.05 22.15
C PHE A 59 -6.41 7.39 22.86
N SER A 60 -6.02 8.44 22.14
CA SER A 60 -6.01 9.82 22.60
C SER A 60 -6.76 10.71 21.62
N GLU A 61 -7.68 11.56 22.11
CA GLU A 61 -8.40 12.53 21.25
C GLU A 61 -7.46 13.45 20.45
N LYS A 62 -6.25 13.72 20.95
CA LYS A 62 -5.28 14.59 20.28
C LYS A 62 -4.35 13.86 19.33
N LEU A 63 -4.01 12.63 19.64
CA LEU A 63 -2.95 11.87 18.96
C LEU A 63 -3.47 10.67 18.18
N GLY A 64 -4.73 10.28 18.34
CA GLY A 64 -5.30 9.06 17.77
C GLY A 64 -4.84 7.80 18.50
N TYR A 65 -4.68 6.71 17.80
CA TYR A 65 -4.17 5.45 18.35
C TYR A 65 -2.72 5.57 18.81
N LEU A 66 -2.47 5.14 20.05
CA LEU A 66 -1.16 5.18 20.68
C LEU A 66 -0.42 3.86 20.39
N THR A 67 0.34 3.87 19.32
CA THR A 67 1.06 2.70 18.80
C THR A 67 2.47 2.60 19.37
N GLN A 68 3.07 1.39 19.39
CA GLN A 68 4.46 1.20 19.80
C GLN A 68 5.44 1.86 18.82
N CYS A 69 5.11 1.79 17.52
CA CYS A 69 5.91 2.45 16.49
C CYS A 69 5.43 3.88 16.25
N PRO A 70 6.26 4.91 16.48
CA PRO A 70 5.85 6.30 16.26
C PRO A 70 5.38 6.62 14.84
N THR A 71 5.79 5.83 13.86
CA THR A 71 5.38 6.00 12.46
C THR A 71 3.94 5.57 12.18
N ASN A 72 3.31 4.85 13.12
CA ASN A 72 1.92 4.41 13.03
C ASN A 72 0.99 5.28 13.89
N LEU A 73 1.54 6.15 14.75
CA LEU A 73 0.78 7.02 15.66
C LEU A 73 -0.24 7.86 14.87
N GLY A 74 -1.46 7.94 15.38
CA GLY A 74 -2.56 8.69 14.76
C GLY A 74 -3.66 7.77 14.26
N THR A 75 -3.82 7.64 12.96
CA THR A 75 -4.80 6.71 12.38
C THR A 75 -4.46 5.24 12.61
N GLY A 76 -3.21 4.91 12.95
CA GLY A 76 -2.75 3.52 12.99
C GLY A 76 -2.83 2.80 11.63
N MET A 77 -3.21 3.52 10.57
CA MET A 77 -3.53 2.94 9.27
C MET A 77 -2.39 3.09 8.26
N ARG A 78 -2.04 1.99 7.64
CA ARG A 78 -1.17 1.98 6.47
C ARG A 78 -1.91 1.37 5.28
N ALA A 79 -2.30 2.24 4.34
CA ALA A 79 -2.87 1.84 3.07
C ALA A 79 -1.78 1.70 2.01
N SER A 80 -1.87 0.68 1.17
CA SER A 80 -0.93 0.51 0.06
C SER A 80 -1.58 -0.07 -1.18
N VAL A 81 -0.98 0.21 -2.33
CA VAL A 81 -1.37 -0.31 -3.64
C VAL A 81 -0.14 -0.88 -4.33
N MET A 82 -0.27 -2.09 -4.87
CA MET A 82 0.77 -2.70 -5.69
C MET A 82 0.57 -2.31 -7.16
N LEU A 83 1.62 -1.79 -7.79
CA LEU A 83 1.61 -1.27 -9.16
C LEU A 83 2.69 -1.96 -9.99
N HIS A 84 2.36 -2.30 -11.23
CA HIS A 84 3.32 -2.78 -12.22
C HIS A 84 3.71 -1.63 -13.16
N LEU A 85 4.96 -1.14 -13.04
CA LEU A 85 5.44 0.11 -13.66
C LEU A 85 6.70 -0.10 -14.55
N PRO A 86 6.69 -1.01 -15.55
CA PRO A 86 7.88 -1.35 -16.33
C PRO A 86 8.37 -0.21 -17.24
N ALA A 87 7.48 0.63 -17.78
CA ALA A 87 7.89 1.72 -18.64
C ALA A 87 8.49 2.89 -17.85
N LEU A 88 7.94 3.22 -16.70
CA LEU A 88 8.52 4.20 -15.78
C LEU A 88 9.86 3.74 -15.21
N GLU A 89 10.02 2.46 -14.96
CA GLU A 89 11.30 1.86 -14.55
C GLU A 89 12.32 1.96 -15.68
N LYS A 90 11.98 1.49 -16.89
CA LYS A 90 12.86 1.53 -18.07
C LYS A 90 13.29 2.95 -18.43
N SER A 91 12.41 3.93 -18.26
CA SER A 91 12.71 5.35 -18.46
C SER A 91 13.48 6.00 -17.29
N ARG A 92 13.82 5.24 -16.24
CA ARG A 92 14.49 5.71 -15.01
C ARG A 92 13.75 6.84 -14.29
N ALA A 93 12.42 6.91 -14.45
CA ALA A 93 11.58 7.95 -13.86
C ALA A 93 11.26 7.69 -12.37
N ILE A 94 11.34 6.45 -11.92
CA ILE A 94 10.91 6.02 -10.55
C ILE A 94 11.62 6.82 -9.45
N GLY A 95 12.94 7.06 -9.55
CA GLY A 95 13.66 7.81 -8.51
C GLY A 95 13.17 9.25 -8.36
N ARG A 96 12.88 9.94 -9.47
CA ARG A 96 12.29 11.29 -9.45
C ARG A 96 10.86 11.27 -8.88
N ILE A 97 10.07 10.28 -9.26
CA ILE A 97 8.71 10.07 -8.76
C ILE A 97 8.76 9.84 -7.26
N ALA A 98 9.62 8.97 -6.76
CA ALA A 98 9.79 8.69 -5.32
C ALA A 98 10.11 9.97 -4.53
N GLY A 99 11.02 10.81 -5.03
CA GLY A 99 11.35 12.09 -4.40
C GLY A 99 10.15 13.07 -4.33
N ASN A 100 9.28 13.07 -5.33
CA ASN A 100 8.08 13.90 -5.32
C ASN A 100 7.02 13.33 -4.37
N LEU A 101 6.83 12.02 -4.37
CA LEU A 101 5.87 11.32 -3.50
C LEU A 101 6.21 11.50 -2.01
N SER A 102 7.50 11.46 -1.66
CA SER A 102 7.95 11.70 -0.29
C SER A 102 7.51 13.07 0.26
N LYS A 103 7.50 14.10 -0.58
CA LYS A 103 7.02 15.44 -0.21
C LYS A 103 5.50 15.50 0.02
N LEU A 104 4.76 14.53 -0.53
CA LEU A 104 3.31 14.37 -0.36
C LEU A 104 2.95 13.40 0.78
N GLY A 105 3.94 12.94 1.55
CA GLY A 105 3.72 11.97 2.61
C GLY A 105 3.40 10.57 2.12
N LEU A 106 3.86 10.22 0.91
CA LEU A 106 3.72 8.89 0.31
C LEU A 106 5.11 8.29 0.06
N THR A 107 5.18 6.98 0.02
CA THR A 107 6.39 6.25 -0.35
C THR A 107 6.11 5.23 -1.44
N ILE A 108 7.06 5.06 -2.36
CA ILE A 108 7.05 4.01 -3.36
C ILE A 108 8.30 3.14 -3.17
N ARG A 109 8.11 1.82 -3.09
CA ARG A 109 9.19 0.85 -2.85
C ARG A 109 9.06 -0.32 -3.79
N GLY A 110 10.18 -0.93 -4.17
CA GLY A 110 10.17 -2.26 -4.81
C GLY A 110 9.65 -3.33 -3.83
N THR A 111 9.14 -4.44 -4.36
CA THR A 111 8.51 -5.52 -3.58
C THR A 111 9.40 -6.18 -2.52
N HIS A 112 10.71 -5.96 -2.53
CA HIS A 112 11.68 -6.60 -1.64
C HIS A 112 12.31 -5.65 -0.60
N GLY A 113 11.72 -4.45 -0.37
CA GLY A 113 12.17 -3.51 0.66
C GLY A 113 13.03 -2.35 0.15
N GLU A 114 13.50 -1.51 1.07
CA GLU A 114 14.32 -0.33 0.74
C GLU A 114 15.65 -0.73 0.09
N GLY A 115 15.95 -0.14 -1.08
CA GLY A 115 17.24 -0.30 -1.75
C GLY A 115 17.41 -1.57 -2.58
N THR A 116 16.38 -2.43 -2.70
CA THR A 116 16.44 -3.62 -3.58
C THR A 116 15.86 -3.30 -4.96
N GLU A 117 16.50 -3.86 -5.99
CA GLU A 117 15.93 -3.80 -7.35
C GLU A 117 14.56 -4.49 -7.37
N PRO A 118 13.53 -3.85 -7.95
CA PRO A 118 12.19 -4.42 -8.01
C PRO A 118 12.21 -5.66 -8.90
N LYS A 119 11.76 -6.79 -8.38
CA LYS A 119 11.56 -7.97 -9.23
C LYS A 119 10.28 -7.80 -10.04
N GLY A 120 10.41 -7.89 -11.37
CA GLY A 120 9.28 -7.80 -12.29
C GLY A 120 8.59 -6.43 -12.33
N SER A 121 9.32 -5.35 -12.06
CA SER A 121 8.80 -3.97 -12.11
C SER A 121 7.56 -3.73 -11.22
N LEU A 122 7.44 -4.49 -10.13
CA LEU A 122 6.37 -4.33 -9.14
C LEU A 122 6.80 -3.37 -8.04
N TYR A 123 5.96 -2.38 -7.79
CA TYR A 123 6.16 -1.32 -6.81
C TYR A 123 4.98 -1.21 -5.87
N GLN A 124 5.26 -1.04 -4.59
CA GLN A 124 4.26 -0.73 -3.58
C GLN A 124 4.24 0.78 -3.32
N LEU A 125 3.10 1.41 -3.56
CA LEU A 125 2.82 2.79 -3.16
C LEU A 125 2.04 2.76 -1.85
N SER A 126 2.47 3.51 -0.83
CA SER A 126 1.80 3.56 0.48
C SER A 126 1.86 4.95 1.11
N ASN A 127 0.91 5.24 2.04
CA ASN A 127 1.03 6.42 2.89
C ASN A 127 2.15 6.25 3.91
N GLN A 128 2.80 7.36 4.27
CA GLN A 128 3.77 7.45 5.36
C GLN A 128 3.23 8.26 6.54
N VAL A 129 2.36 9.23 6.24
CA VAL A 129 1.77 10.10 7.25
C VAL A 129 0.55 9.44 7.83
N THR A 130 0.49 9.33 9.16
CA THR A 130 -0.60 8.74 9.93
C THR A 130 -1.15 9.72 10.97
N LEU A 131 -0.38 10.72 11.36
CA LEU A 131 -0.76 11.75 12.34
C LEU A 131 -1.23 13.03 11.63
N GLY A 132 -2.33 13.60 12.10
CA GLY A 132 -2.88 14.86 11.56
C GLY A 132 -3.62 14.72 10.23
N ILE A 133 -3.95 13.52 9.83
CA ILE A 133 -4.74 13.20 8.63
C ILE A 133 -5.85 12.21 9.01
N SER A 134 -6.98 12.25 8.32
CA SER A 134 -8.00 11.21 8.48
C SER A 134 -7.73 10.03 7.54
N GLU A 135 -8.25 8.85 7.90
CA GLU A 135 -8.17 7.63 7.11
C GLU A 135 -8.72 7.84 5.69
N LYS A 136 -9.88 8.49 5.59
CA LYS A 136 -10.53 8.81 4.31
C LYS A 136 -9.67 9.72 3.44
N ALA A 137 -9.05 10.75 4.03
CA ALA A 137 -8.17 11.66 3.30
C ALA A 137 -6.88 10.94 2.84
N ALA A 138 -6.33 10.04 3.64
CA ALA A 138 -5.17 9.23 3.26
C ALA A 138 -5.50 8.29 2.09
N ILE A 139 -6.66 7.64 2.12
CA ILE A 139 -7.16 6.75 1.06
C ILE A 139 -7.40 7.53 -0.25
N GLU A 140 -8.08 8.67 -0.17
CA GLU A 140 -8.35 9.51 -1.33
C GLU A 140 -7.07 10.03 -1.98
N ASN A 141 -6.11 10.50 -1.18
CA ASN A 141 -4.80 10.93 -1.66
C ASN A 141 -4.06 9.78 -2.37
N LEU A 142 -4.01 8.59 -1.75
CA LEU A 142 -3.38 7.42 -2.31
C LEU A 142 -4.03 7.00 -3.64
N LYS A 143 -5.36 7.02 -3.72
CA LYS A 143 -6.13 6.71 -4.92
C LYS A 143 -5.86 7.68 -6.06
N ASN A 144 -5.86 8.98 -5.77
CA ASN A 144 -5.58 10.03 -6.76
C ASN A 144 -4.17 9.91 -7.33
N ILE A 145 -3.18 9.70 -6.49
CA ILE A 145 -1.79 9.51 -6.91
C ILE A 145 -1.61 8.19 -7.69
N THR A 146 -2.28 7.12 -7.27
CA THR A 146 -2.29 5.85 -8.01
C THR A 146 -2.79 6.06 -9.44
N SER A 147 -3.92 6.77 -9.62
CA SER A 147 -4.48 7.07 -10.94
C SER A 147 -3.52 7.89 -11.81
N GLN A 148 -2.83 8.87 -11.20
CA GLN A 148 -1.81 9.65 -11.90
C GLN A 148 -0.61 8.81 -12.34
N LEU A 149 -0.14 7.88 -11.49
CA LEU A 149 0.96 6.97 -11.83
C LEU A 149 0.57 6.01 -12.96
N ILE A 150 -0.66 5.49 -12.94
CA ILE A 150 -1.18 4.66 -14.03
C ILE A 150 -1.14 5.43 -15.36
N SER A 151 -1.66 6.65 -15.39
CA SER A 151 -1.64 7.49 -16.59
C SER A 151 -0.23 7.81 -17.07
N GLN A 152 0.72 8.05 -16.16
CA GLN A 152 2.12 8.26 -16.51
C GLN A 152 2.78 7.00 -17.08
N GLU A 153 2.48 5.84 -16.52
CA GLU A 153 2.95 4.55 -17.02
C GLU A 153 2.43 4.29 -18.45
N GLU A 154 1.13 4.55 -18.69
CA GLU A 154 0.50 4.40 -20.00
C GLU A 154 1.17 5.30 -21.05
N LEU A 155 1.35 6.57 -20.75
CA LEU A 155 2.07 7.53 -21.62
C LEU A 155 3.53 7.12 -21.86
N ALA A 156 4.22 6.61 -20.84
CA ALA A 156 5.58 6.12 -20.99
C ALA A 156 5.64 4.88 -21.90
N ARG A 157 4.67 3.97 -21.82
CA ARG A 157 4.55 2.80 -22.69
C ARG A 157 4.33 3.21 -24.14
N GLU A 158 3.41 4.14 -24.42
CA GLU A 158 3.16 4.66 -25.75
C GLU A 158 4.43 5.24 -26.38
N ARG A 159 5.21 6.01 -25.61
CA ARG A 159 6.50 6.58 -26.08
C ARG A 159 7.53 5.50 -26.37
N ILE A 160 7.59 4.45 -25.56
CA ILE A 160 8.52 3.32 -25.78
C ILE A 160 8.07 2.52 -27.00
N CYS A 161 6.78 2.25 -27.15
CA CYS A 161 6.24 1.48 -28.29
C CYS A 161 6.33 2.24 -29.62
N SER A 162 6.30 3.57 -29.61
CA SER A 162 6.48 4.38 -30.83
C SER A 162 7.95 4.46 -31.30
N ASN A 163 8.89 4.02 -30.49
CA ASN A 163 10.31 3.98 -30.81
C ASN A 163 10.66 2.59 -31.35
N ILE A 164 10.81 2.45 -32.67
CA ILE A 164 10.92 1.20 -33.43
C ILE A 164 12.04 0.27 -32.92
N ASP A 165 13.13 0.83 -32.41
CA ASP A 165 14.29 0.07 -31.89
C ASP A 165 14.01 -0.67 -30.55
N ILE A 166 12.85 -0.47 -29.94
CA ILE A 166 12.52 -1.00 -28.62
C ILE A 166 11.33 -2.00 -28.67
N GLN A 167 10.63 -2.09 -29.80
CA GLN A 167 9.47 -2.99 -29.96
C GLN A 167 9.80 -4.48 -29.72
N ASP A 168 11.00 -4.92 -30.08
CA ASP A 168 11.42 -6.33 -29.90
C ASP A 168 11.71 -6.71 -28.43
N SER A 169 11.80 -5.74 -27.53
CA SER A 169 12.14 -5.99 -26.12
C SER A 169 10.94 -6.01 -25.15
N ILE A 170 9.73 -5.72 -25.65
CA ILE A 170 8.52 -5.69 -24.85
C ILE A 170 7.64 -6.87 -25.25
N SER A 171 7.64 -7.93 -24.43
CA SER A 171 6.75 -9.07 -24.65
C SER A 171 5.27 -8.66 -24.59
N PRO A 172 4.40 -9.18 -25.49
CA PRO A 172 2.95 -8.93 -25.50
C PRO A 172 2.25 -9.23 -24.17
N VAL A 173 2.84 -10.07 -23.34
CA VAL A 173 2.32 -10.43 -22.00
C VAL A 173 2.29 -9.22 -21.04
N SER A 174 3.08 -8.18 -21.28
CA SER A 174 3.09 -6.95 -20.46
C SER A 174 1.84 -6.09 -20.61
N TYR A 175 1.06 -6.29 -21.65
CA TYR A 175 -0.11 -5.43 -21.95
C TYR A 175 -1.32 -5.68 -21.06
N THR A 176 -1.44 -6.87 -20.46
CA THR A 176 -2.64 -7.30 -19.73
C THR A 176 -2.63 -6.96 -18.24
N HIS A 177 -1.54 -6.42 -17.69
CA HIS A 177 -1.33 -6.24 -16.25
C HIS A 177 -1.20 -4.78 -15.80
N LEU A 178 -1.91 -3.85 -16.45
CA LEU A 178 -1.92 -2.41 -16.09
C LEU A 178 -2.81 -2.07 -14.88
N ARG A 179 -3.39 -3.04 -14.21
CA ARG A 179 -4.23 -2.79 -13.04
C ARG A 179 -3.43 -2.90 -11.76
N ALA A 180 -3.81 -2.10 -10.76
CA ALA A 180 -3.36 -2.31 -9.39
C ALA A 180 -3.65 -3.76 -9.01
N HIS A 181 -2.60 -4.53 -8.69
CA HIS A 181 -2.74 -5.97 -8.47
C HIS A 181 -3.29 -6.28 -7.09
N GLU A 182 -2.97 -5.46 -6.09
CA GLU A 182 -3.40 -5.68 -4.72
C GLU A 182 -3.50 -4.34 -3.99
N THR A 183 -4.56 -4.20 -3.22
CA THR A 183 -4.71 -3.16 -2.21
C THR A 183 -4.52 -3.82 -0.85
N SER A 184 -3.60 -3.31 -0.05
CA SER A 184 -3.38 -3.77 1.30
C SER A 184 -3.62 -2.64 2.29
N LEU A 185 -4.42 -2.91 3.31
CA LEU A 185 -4.67 -2.05 4.45
C LEU A 185 -4.21 -2.77 5.71
N HIS A 186 -3.41 -2.06 6.51
CA HIS A 186 -3.01 -2.49 7.83
C HIS A 186 -3.54 -1.47 8.83
N LEU A 187 -4.30 -1.93 9.80
CA LEU A 187 -4.67 -1.23 11.03
C LEU A 187 -3.87 -1.82 12.18
N VAL A 188 -3.35 -0.96 13.03
CA VAL A 188 -2.43 -1.31 14.11
C VAL A 188 -3.07 -1.00 15.45
#